data_82b372d80e91911a83ee4d85bab97304
#
_entry.id   82b372d80e91911a83ee4d85bab97304
#
_cell.length_a   1.000
_cell.length_b   1.000
_cell.length_c   1.000
_cell.angle_alpha   90.00
_cell.angle_beta   90.00
_cell.angle_gamma   90.00
#
_symmetry.space_group_name_H-M   'P 1'
#
loop_
_entity.id
_entity.type
_entity.pdbx_description
1 polymer ?
#
loop_
_entity_poly.entity_id
_entity_poly.type
_entity_poly.pdbx_seq_one_letter_code
_entity_poly.pdbx_strand_id
1 'polypeptide(L)'
;RVVQQLEGAGHTVDRLHLDAEGFDPVMRGADLAGYARGQSADPAVAHYQARIDAAQQLVFIFPIWWEVMPALLKGFIDKVFTNGWAYKPSKHGVEGRLTHIERAVVVTMMNTPKWAYRWLYGNAVQRALVRGTLRKCGVRKVQWVALSPVRHATDAKRQAWLQQVGAMFGA
;
A
#
# COMPACT_ATOMS: atom_id res chain seq x y z
N ARG A 1 6.04 -0.90 16.34
CA ARG A 1 4.80 -0.50 17.02
C ARG A 1 3.57 -1.11 16.35
N VAL A 2 3.34 -0.94 15.04
CA VAL A 2 2.18 -1.53 14.34
C VAL A 2 2.15 -3.05 14.51
N VAL A 3 3.24 -3.73 14.23
CA VAL A 3 3.38 -5.19 14.42
C VAL A 3 3.05 -5.59 15.86
N GLN A 4 3.65 -4.93 16.84
CA GLN A 4 3.41 -5.21 18.26
C GLN A 4 1.93 -5.04 18.66
N GLN A 5 1.24 -4.05 18.10
CA GLN A 5 -0.19 -3.85 18.38
C GLN A 5 -1.06 -4.93 17.73
N LEU A 6 -0.76 -5.28 16.48
CA LEU A 6 -1.48 -6.35 15.79
C LEU A 6 -1.29 -7.71 16.48
N GLU A 7 -0.04 -8.06 16.80
CA GLU A 7 0.27 -9.31 17.52
C GLU A 7 -0.36 -9.32 18.93
N GLY A 8 -0.31 -8.19 19.64
CA GLY A 8 -0.96 -8.03 20.93
C GLY A 8 -2.50 -8.13 20.89
N ALA A 9 -3.11 -7.84 19.75
CA ALA A 9 -4.53 -8.04 19.46
C ALA A 9 -4.86 -9.45 18.91
N GLY A 10 -3.88 -10.37 18.90
CA GLY A 10 -4.07 -11.76 18.45
C GLY A 10 -3.98 -11.99 16.94
N HIS A 11 -3.52 -11.00 16.17
CA HIS A 11 -3.31 -11.17 14.74
C HIS A 11 -1.96 -11.81 14.43
N THR A 12 -1.91 -12.67 13.41
CA THR A 12 -0.66 -13.09 12.78
C THR A 12 -0.22 -12.02 11.78
N VAL A 13 1.05 -11.60 11.85
CA VAL A 13 1.58 -10.54 10.99
C VAL A 13 2.63 -11.10 10.04
N ASP A 14 2.32 -11.05 8.75
CA ASP A 14 3.29 -11.28 7.68
C ASP A 14 3.93 -9.95 7.26
N ARG A 15 5.23 -9.80 7.45
CA ARG A 15 6.00 -8.59 7.12
C ARG A 15 6.66 -8.72 5.77
N LEU A 16 6.21 -7.90 4.82
CA LEU A 16 6.88 -7.68 3.55
C LEU A 16 7.90 -6.53 3.68
N HIS A 17 9.19 -6.87 3.63
CA HIS A 17 10.26 -5.87 3.57
C HIS A 17 10.92 -5.97 2.20
N LEU A 18 10.35 -5.28 1.22
CA LEU A 18 10.69 -5.41 -0.20
C LEU A 18 12.18 -5.27 -0.52
N ASP A 19 12.87 -4.33 0.14
CA ASP A 19 14.32 -4.13 -0.01
C ASP A 19 15.12 -5.31 0.55
N ALA A 20 14.79 -5.75 1.77
CA ALA A 20 15.49 -6.88 2.41
C ALA A 20 15.20 -8.22 1.71
N GLU A 21 14.05 -8.35 1.05
CA GLU A 21 13.68 -9.52 0.26
C GLU A 21 14.25 -9.46 -1.17
N GLY A 22 14.98 -8.39 -1.52
CA GLY A 22 15.60 -8.22 -2.85
C GLY A 22 14.59 -8.08 -3.98
N PHE A 23 13.40 -7.52 -3.69
CA PHE A 23 12.38 -7.31 -4.72
C PHE A 23 12.86 -6.37 -5.83
N ASP A 24 12.80 -6.81 -7.08
CA ASP A 24 13.11 -5.98 -8.24
C ASP A 24 11.85 -5.22 -8.71
N PRO A 25 11.81 -3.87 -8.53
CA PRO A 25 10.64 -3.07 -8.90
C PRO A 25 10.51 -2.79 -10.40
N VAL A 26 11.52 -3.16 -11.19
CA VAL A 26 11.59 -2.75 -12.60
C VAL A 26 10.72 -3.65 -13.47
N MET A 27 9.75 -3.06 -14.17
CA MET A 27 9.00 -3.71 -15.24
C MET A 27 9.88 -3.81 -16.50
N ARG A 28 10.18 -5.03 -16.92
CA ARG A 28 10.99 -5.29 -18.13
C ARG A 28 10.14 -5.74 -19.31
N GLY A 29 10.74 -5.83 -20.49
CA GLY A 29 10.04 -6.26 -21.70
C GLY A 29 9.35 -7.63 -21.55
N ALA A 30 9.95 -8.57 -20.83
CA ALA A 30 9.36 -9.87 -20.54
C ALA A 30 8.09 -9.75 -19.67
N ASP A 31 8.08 -8.87 -18.66
CA ASP A 31 6.90 -8.61 -17.82
C ASP A 31 5.77 -8.00 -18.65
N LEU A 32 6.11 -7.01 -19.50
CA LEU A 32 5.15 -6.33 -20.37
C LEU A 32 4.52 -7.26 -21.41
N ALA A 33 5.25 -8.23 -21.93
CA ALA A 33 4.75 -9.20 -22.92
C ALA A 33 3.57 -10.04 -22.39
N GLY A 34 3.55 -10.34 -21.10
CA GLY A 34 2.48 -11.09 -20.41
C GLY A 34 1.41 -10.22 -19.75
N TYR A 35 1.68 -8.94 -19.55
CA TYR A 35 0.92 -8.06 -18.68
C TYR A 35 -0.60 -8.02 -18.97
N ALA A 36 -0.97 -7.87 -20.24
CA ALA A 36 -2.38 -7.81 -20.66
C ALA A 36 -3.14 -9.13 -20.36
N ARG A 37 -2.43 -10.25 -20.28
CA ARG A 37 -2.99 -11.56 -19.93
C ARG A 37 -2.89 -11.89 -18.45
N GLY A 38 -2.38 -10.98 -17.64
CA GLY A 38 -2.16 -11.20 -16.20
C GLY A 38 -1.01 -12.16 -15.88
N GLN A 39 -0.13 -12.39 -16.85
CA GLN A 39 1.05 -13.23 -16.69
C GLN A 39 2.25 -12.37 -16.31
N SER A 40 3.01 -12.80 -15.32
CA SER A 40 4.30 -12.21 -14.97
C SER A 40 5.43 -13.14 -15.36
N ALA A 41 6.51 -12.57 -15.89
CA ALA A 41 7.74 -13.30 -16.12
C ALA A 41 8.56 -13.52 -14.84
N ASP A 42 8.26 -12.76 -13.79
CA ASP A 42 8.92 -12.84 -12.49
C ASP A 42 8.20 -13.85 -11.59
N PRO A 43 8.85 -14.99 -11.24
CA PRO A 43 8.23 -16.01 -10.40
C PRO A 43 7.92 -15.51 -8.97
N ALA A 44 8.60 -14.47 -8.48
CA ALA A 44 8.33 -13.88 -7.18
C ALA A 44 6.93 -13.27 -7.09
N VAL A 45 6.34 -12.85 -8.22
CA VAL A 45 4.99 -12.26 -8.24
C VAL A 45 3.95 -13.21 -7.66
N ALA A 46 3.94 -14.47 -8.07
CA ALA A 46 2.99 -15.47 -7.55
C ALA A 46 3.16 -15.67 -6.03
N HIS A 47 4.40 -15.65 -5.53
CA HIS A 47 4.69 -15.73 -4.10
C HIS A 47 4.07 -14.54 -3.33
N TYR A 48 4.24 -13.30 -3.82
CA TYR A 48 3.65 -12.13 -3.17
C TYR A 48 2.13 -12.12 -3.28
N GLN A 49 1.56 -12.57 -4.38
CA GLN A 49 0.12 -12.71 -4.53
C GLN A 49 -0.46 -13.68 -3.51
N ALA A 50 0.15 -14.85 -3.33
CA ALA A 50 -0.28 -15.85 -2.34
C ALA A 50 -0.23 -15.30 -0.90
N ARG A 51 0.79 -14.49 -0.55
CA ARG A 51 0.88 -13.82 0.76
C ARG A 51 -0.24 -12.79 0.95
N ILE A 52 -0.60 -12.05 -0.09
CA ILE A 52 -1.72 -11.11 -0.03
C ILE A 52 -3.06 -11.84 0.02
N ASP A 53 -3.22 -12.94 -0.71
CA ASP A 53 -4.44 -13.76 -0.69
C ASP A 53 -4.71 -14.38 0.71
N ALA A 54 -3.66 -14.69 1.46
CA ALA A 54 -3.77 -15.16 2.83
C ALA A 54 -4.11 -14.06 3.86
N ALA A 55 -4.02 -12.78 3.46
CA ALA A 55 -4.23 -11.66 4.36
C ALA A 55 -5.71 -11.21 4.39
N GLN A 56 -6.18 -10.79 5.56
CA GLN A 56 -7.47 -10.11 5.71
C GLN A 56 -7.33 -8.59 5.71
N GLN A 57 -6.14 -8.09 6.10
CA GLN A 57 -5.83 -6.66 6.15
C GLN A 57 -4.48 -6.38 5.51
N LEU A 58 -4.39 -5.23 4.84
CA LEU A 58 -3.14 -4.72 4.28
C LEU A 58 -2.70 -3.46 5.01
N VAL A 59 -1.42 -3.38 5.34
CA VAL A 59 -0.83 -2.18 5.95
C VAL A 59 0.35 -1.70 5.10
N PHE A 60 0.24 -0.49 4.58
CA PHE A 60 1.29 0.17 3.81
C PHE A 60 1.93 1.27 4.64
N ILE A 61 3.25 1.22 4.85
CA ILE A 61 3.99 2.21 5.61
C ILE A 61 5.17 2.70 4.76
N PHE A 62 5.15 3.97 4.35
CA PHE A 62 6.19 4.52 3.48
C PHE A 62 6.33 6.04 3.59
N PRO A 63 7.52 6.60 3.32
CA PRO A 63 7.69 8.03 3.17
C PRO A 63 7.11 8.51 1.82
N ILE A 64 6.54 9.71 1.79
CA ILE A 64 6.17 10.35 0.53
C ILE A 64 7.43 10.97 -0.08
N TRP A 65 7.76 10.57 -1.29
CA TRP A 65 8.80 11.12 -2.13
C TRP A 65 8.19 11.67 -3.42
N TRP A 66 8.49 12.93 -3.72
CA TRP A 66 7.92 13.58 -4.90
C TRP A 66 6.39 13.37 -5.03
N GLU A 67 5.69 13.66 -3.94
CA GLU A 67 4.23 13.58 -3.78
C GLU A 67 3.61 12.16 -3.83
N VAL A 68 4.40 11.12 -4.12
CA VAL A 68 3.93 9.74 -4.26
C VAL A 68 4.71 8.76 -3.40
N MET A 69 4.42 7.49 -3.56
CA MET A 69 5.17 6.39 -2.94
C MET A 69 6.56 6.23 -3.56
N PRO A 70 7.54 5.66 -2.83
CA PRO A 70 8.84 5.30 -3.37
C PRO A 70 8.73 4.33 -4.55
N ALA A 71 9.73 4.39 -5.46
CA ALA A 71 9.77 3.55 -6.66
C ALA A 71 9.65 2.05 -6.35
N LEU A 72 10.25 1.59 -5.26
CA LEU A 72 10.17 0.20 -4.81
C LEU A 72 8.73 -0.25 -4.56
N LEU A 73 7.94 0.54 -3.83
CA LEU A 73 6.52 0.24 -3.59
C LEU A 73 5.68 0.42 -4.86
N LYS A 74 5.99 1.42 -5.69
CA LYS A 74 5.28 1.61 -6.96
C LYS A 74 5.50 0.41 -7.88
N GLY A 75 6.74 -0.04 -8.04
CA GLY A 75 7.07 -1.21 -8.84
C GLY A 75 6.46 -2.50 -8.28
N PHE A 76 6.37 -2.63 -6.95
CA PHE A 76 5.64 -3.75 -6.33
C PHE A 76 4.17 -3.76 -6.77
N ILE A 77 3.50 -2.62 -6.70
CA ILE A 77 2.11 -2.51 -7.16
C ILE A 77 2.01 -2.83 -8.66
N ASP A 78 2.90 -2.27 -9.49
CA ASP A 78 2.86 -2.47 -10.94
C ASP A 78 3.08 -3.93 -11.35
N LYS A 79 3.96 -4.65 -10.66
CA LYS A 79 4.28 -6.04 -10.99
C LYS A 79 3.31 -7.05 -10.36
N VAL A 80 2.85 -6.80 -9.13
CA VAL A 80 2.07 -7.78 -8.37
C VAL A 80 0.56 -7.62 -8.58
N PHE A 81 0.06 -6.39 -8.75
CA PHE A 81 -1.39 -6.14 -8.91
C PHE A 81 -1.82 -6.31 -10.37
N THR A 82 -1.74 -7.53 -10.85
CA THR A 82 -1.98 -7.88 -12.25
C THR A 82 -3.45 -8.03 -12.61
N ASN A 83 -3.74 -7.94 -13.90
CA ASN A 83 -5.01 -8.36 -14.50
C ASN A 83 -5.29 -9.84 -14.17
N GLY A 84 -6.56 -10.18 -13.93
CA GLY A 84 -6.99 -11.53 -13.58
C GLY A 84 -6.85 -11.87 -12.10
N TRP A 85 -5.89 -11.28 -11.39
CA TRP A 85 -5.70 -11.47 -9.94
C TRP A 85 -6.23 -10.29 -9.11
N ALA A 86 -5.69 -9.08 -9.26
CA ALA A 86 -6.14 -7.92 -8.47
C ALA A 86 -7.41 -7.28 -9.03
N TYR A 87 -7.59 -7.33 -10.32
CA TYR A 87 -8.74 -6.77 -11.05
C TYR A 87 -8.98 -7.52 -12.36
N LYS A 88 -10.12 -7.31 -12.97
CA LYS A 88 -10.42 -7.72 -14.36
C LYS A 88 -11.09 -6.58 -15.13
N PRO A 89 -10.92 -6.50 -16.45
CA PRO A 89 -11.68 -5.57 -17.28
C PRO A 89 -13.19 -5.83 -17.17
N SER A 90 -13.99 -4.76 -17.22
CA SER A 90 -15.46 -4.83 -17.26
C SER A 90 -16.00 -3.81 -18.26
N LYS A 91 -17.30 -3.90 -18.58
CA LYS A 91 -17.97 -2.96 -19.50
C LYS A 91 -17.86 -1.50 -19.05
N HIS A 92 -17.72 -1.24 -17.75
CA HIS A 92 -17.71 0.10 -17.16
C HIS A 92 -16.38 0.46 -16.50
N GLY A 93 -15.28 -0.18 -16.91
CA GLY A 93 -13.94 0.05 -16.37
C GLY A 93 -13.27 -1.23 -15.85
N VAL A 94 -13.07 -1.34 -14.54
CA VAL A 94 -12.47 -2.52 -13.92
C VAL A 94 -13.33 -3.03 -12.76
N GLU A 95 -13.37 -4.35 -12.62
CA GLU A 95 -13.95 -5.04 -11.47
C GLU A 95 -12.81 -5.51 -10.56
N GLY A 96 -12.81 -5.07 -9.29
CA GLY A 96 -11.80 -5.45 -8.31
C GLY A 96 -12.02 -6.87 -7.80
N ARG A 97 -10.92 -7.58 -7.57
CA ARG A 97 -10.93 -8.99 -7.14
C ARG A 97 -10.43 -9.22 -5.71
N LEU A 98 -9.75 -8.23 -5.12
CA LEU A 98 -9.25 -8.30 -3.74
C LEU A 98 -10.38 -7.98 -2.73
N THR A 99 -11.56 -8.54 -2.93
CA THR A 99 -12.76 -8.27 -2.11
C THR A 99 -12.72 -8.98 -0.76
N HIS A 100 -11.85 -9.97 -0.60
CA HIS A 100 -11.57 -10.67 0.66
C HIS A 100 -10.76 -9.79 1.63
N ILE A 101 -10.07 -8.79 1.12
CA ILE A 101 -9.36 -7.82 1.97
C ILE A 101 -10.38 -6.90 2.62
N GLU A 102 -10.59 -7.08 3.90
CA GLU A 102 -11.59 -6.33 4.69
C GLU A 102 -11.20 -4.86 4.86
N ARG A 103 -9.89 -4.60 5.04
CA ARG A 103 -9.37 -3.27 5.34
C ARG A 103 -7.96 -3.08 4.80
N ALA A 104 -7.66 -1.86 4.36
CA ALA A 104 -6.28 -1.42 4.15
C ALA A 104 -6.01 -0.14 4.96
N VAL A 105 -4.82 -0.07 5.55
CA VAL A 105 -4.33 1.11 6.26
C VAL A 105 -3.07 1.61 5.56
N VAL A 106 -3.07 2.87 5.18
CA VAL A 106 -1.93 3.54 4.56
C VAL A 106 -1.37 4.56 5.55
N VAL A 107 -0.15 4.37 6.00
CA VAL A 107 0.55 5.31 6.91
C VAL A 107 1.70 5.93 6.13
N THR A 108 1.68 7.24 6.02
CA THR A 108 2.73 7.97 5.28
C THR A 108 3.42 9.00 6.15
N MET A 109 4.69 9.24 5.86
CA MET A 109 5.50 10.29 6.47
C MET A 109 5.88 11.33 5.40
N MET A 110 5.72 12.61 5.70
CA MET A 110 6.09 13.70 4.79
C MET A 110 6.46 14.98 5.55
N ASN A 111 7.13 15.90 4.88
CA ASN A 111 7.43 17.23 5.43
C ASN A 111 6.41 18.29 5.01
N THR A 112 5.75 18.09 3.88
CA THR A 112 4.69 18.98 3.40
C THR A 112 3.52 19.02 4.39
N PRO A 113 3.04 20.20 4.81
CA PRO A 113 1.84 20.29 5.64
C PRO A 113 0.64 19.60 5.01
N LYS A 114 -0.18 18.89 5.80
CA LYS A 114 -1.32 18.10 5.29
C LYS A 114 -2.28 18.93 4.42
N TRP A 115 -2.56 20.18 4.81
CA TRP A 115 -3.44 21.05 4.05
C TRP A 115 -2.88 21.38 2.67
N ALA A 116 -1.57 21.71 2.59
CA ALA A 116 -0.91 22.00 1.32
C ALA A 116 -0.86 20.76 0.41
N TYR A 117 -0.51 19.60 0.96
CA TYR A 117 -0.53 18.35 0.24
C TYR A 117 -1.92 18.04 -0.34
N ARG A 118 -2.96 18.27 0.47
CA ARG A 118 -4.34 17.99 0.07
C ARG A 118 -4.88 18.94 -0.99
N TRP A 119 -4.59 20.23 -0.84
CA TRP A 119 -5.27 21.26 -1.63
C TRP A 119 -4.41 21.87 -2.73
N LEU A 120 -3.07 21.97 -2.52
CA LEU A 120 -2.16 22.57 -3.50
C LEU A 120 -1.43 21.52 -4.35
N TYR A 121 -1.02 20.40 -3.75
CA TYR A 121 -0.22 19.37 -4.44
C TYR A 121 -1.03 18.15 -4.89
N GLY A 122 -2.34 18.30 -5.03
CA GLY A 122 -3.20 17.32 -5.71
C GLY A 122 -3.50 16.05 -4.94
N ASN A 123 -3.04 15.88 -3.69
CA ASN A 123 -3.39 14.73 -2.83
C ASN A 123 -3.11 13.37 -3.50
N ALA A 124 -1.90 13.21 -4.06
CA ALA A 124 -1.57 12.14 -4.99
C ALA A 124 -1.72 10.73 -4.38
N VAL A 125 -1.34 10.51 -3.11
CA VAL A 125 -1.53 9.20 -2.44
C VAL A 125 -3.01 8.83 -2.37
N GLN A 126 -3.89 9.78 -2.03
CA GLN A 126 -5.33 9.54 -1.98
C GLN A 126 -5.90 9.20 -3.36
N ARG A 127 -5.41 9.87 -4.41
CA ARG A 127 -5.90 9.68 -5.77
C ARG A 127 -5.32 8.41 -6.41
N ALA A 128 -4.01 8.22 -6.35
CA ALA A 128 -3.32 7.11 -7.03
C ALA A 128 -3.44 5.80 -6.25
N LEU A 129 -3.00 5.77 -4.97
CA LEU A 129 -2.97 4.52 -4.20
C LEU A 129 -4.35 4.16 -3.66
N VAL A 130 -5.00 5.08 -2.92
CA VAL A 130 -6.25 4.73 -2.23
C VAL A 130 -7.39 4.52 -3.21
N ARG A 131 -7.68 5.50 -4.08
CA ARG A 131 -8.80 5.42 -5.02
C ARG A 131 -8.44 4.70 -6.30
N GLY A 132 -7.28 5.03 -6.88
CA GLY A 132 -6.83 4.57 -8.18
C GLY A 132 -6.34 3.12 -8.19
N THR A 133 -5.92 2.59 -7.06
CA THR A 133 -5.40 1.22 -6.93
C THR A 133 -6.26 0.40 -5.96
N LEU A 134 -6.14 0.61 -4.65
CA LEU A 134 -6.74 -0.28 -3.66
C LEU A 134 -8.26 -0.43 -3.81
N ARG A 135 -8.98 0.70 -3.92
CA ARG A 135 -10.44 0.64 -4.11
C ARG A 135 -10.86 0.05 -5.46
N LYS A 136 -10.11 0.34 -6.53
CA LYS A 136 -10.34 -0.29 -7.84
C LYS A 136 -10.09 -1.79 -7.81
N CYS A 137 -9.13 -2.24 -7.01
CA CYS A 137 -8.88 -3.67 -6.81
C CYS A 137 -9.88 -4.35 -5.88
N GLY A 138 -10.86 -3.63 -5.30
CA GLY A 138 -11.94 -4.23 -4.51
C GLY A 138 -11.84 -4.00 -3.00
N VAL A 139 -10.77 -3.39 -2.50
CA VAL A 139 -10.61 -3.08 -1.07
C VAL A 139 -11.51 -1.91 -0.68
N ARG A 140 -12.61 -2.17 0.01
CA ARG A 140 -13.64 -1.15 0.30
C ARG A 140 -13.26 -0.20 1.42
N LYS A 141 -12.72 -0.72 2.52
CA LYS A 141 -12.34 0.06 3.71
C LYS A 141 -10.87 0.43 3.62
N VAL A 142 -10.55 1.62 3.12
CA VAL A 142 -9.18 2.13 3.07
C VAL A 142 -9.07 3.38 3.93
N GLN A 143 -8.19 3.33 4.93
CA GLN A 143 -7.86 4.45 5.79
C GLN A 143 -6.46 4.96 5.44
N TRP A 144 -6.31 6.28 5.36
CA TRP A 144 -5.01 6.91 5.16
C TRP A 144 -4.70 7.89 6.28
N VAL A 145 -3.54 7.72 6.88
CA VAL A 145 -2.98 8.60 7.92
C VAL A 145 -1.66 9.17 7.43
N ALA A 146 -1.57 10.48 7.36
CA ALA A 146 -0.34 11.19 7.05
C ALA A 146 0.29 11.77 8.32
N LEU A 147 1.52 11.40 8.62
CA LEU A 147 2.32 11.96 9.70
C LEU A 147 3.13 13.13 9.12
N SER A 148 2.80 14.36 9.52
CA SER A 148 3.35 15.58 8.91
C SER A 148 3.23 16.78 9.84
N PRO A 149 4.19 17.73 9.79
CA PRO A 149 5.52 17.61 9.19
C PRO A 149 6.48 16.81 10.06
N VAL A 150 7.27 15.90 9.47
CA VAL A 150 8.17 15.00 10.24
C VAL A 150 9.45 15.70 10.67
N ARG A 151 10.01 16.55 9.79
CA ARG A 151 11.33 17.17 10.00
C ARG A 151 11.44 17.97 11.29
N HIS A 152 10.38 18.66 11.67
CA HIS A 152 10.33 19.54 12.84
C HIS A 152 9.45 18.98 13.96
N ALA A 153 9.10 17.70 13.90
CA ALA A 153 8.30 17.08 14.95
C ALA A 153 9.14 16.86 16.20
N THR A 154 8.63 17.30 17.34
CA THR A 154 9.22 17.00 18.67
C THR A 154 9.06 15.51 18.98
N ASP A 155 9.86 15.00 19.91
CA ASP A 155 9.75 13.60 20.33
C ASP A 155 8.37 13.30 20.96
N ALA A 156 7.81 14.22 21.71
CA ALA A 156 6.44 14.09 22.22
C ALA A 156 5.42 13.92 21.09
N LYS A 157 5.55 14.69 20.00
CA LYS A 157 4.67 14.57 18.84
C LYS A 157 4.88 13.25 18.10
N ARG A 158 6.12 12.78 17.98
CA ARG A 158 6.42 11.47 17.38
C ARG A 158 5.81 10.33 18.21
N GLN A 159 5.91 10.40 19.54
CA GLN A 159 5.27 9.42 20.42
C GLN A 159 3.75 9.45 20.30
N ALA A 160 3.13 10.63 20.25
CA ALA A 160 1.68 10.75 20.03
C ALA A 160 1.25 10.14 18.69
N TRP A 161 2.04 10.30 17.60
CA TRP A 161 1.78 9.65 16.32
C TRP A 161 1.89 8.13 16.40
N LEU A 162 2.89 7.61 17.12
CA LEU A 162 3.04 6.17 17.33
C LEU A 162 1.85 5.59 18.13
N GLN A 163 1.35 6.32 19.11
CA GLN A 163 0.13 5.95 19.84
C GLN A 163 -1.10 6.00 18.94
N GLN A 164 -1.27 7.08 18.17
CA GLN A 164 -2.38 7.22 17.21
C GLN A 164 -2.42 6.08 16.20
N VAL A 165 -1.28 5.76 15.58
CA VAL A 165 -1.19 4.66 14.62
C VAL A 165 -1.41 3.32 15.33
N GLY A 166 -0.86 3.12 16.52
CA GLY A 166 -1.08 1.90 17.30
C GLY A 166 -2.56 1.68 17.62
N ALA A 167 -3.27 2.72 18.04
CA ALA A 167 -4.70 2.66 18.37
C ALA A 167 -5.60 2.27 17.19
N MET A 168 -5.11 2.38 15.95
CA MET A 168 -5.87 1.92 14.78
C MET A 168 -5.95 0.39 14.67
N PHE A 169 -5.10 -0.33 15.40
CA PHE A 169 -4.94 -1.78 15.34
C PHE A 169 -5.22 -2.48 16.69
N GLY A 170 -5.49 -1.73 17.73
CA GLY A 170 -5.96 -2.27 18.99
C GLY A 170 -7.49 -2.40 18.96
N ALA A 171 -7.95 -3.64 19.12
CA ALA A 171 -9.32 -4.17 19.18
C ALA A 171 -10.39 -3.50 18.33
#